data_a3778a7cc2fe24f6c243f1b873186e04
#
_entry.id   a3778a7cc2fe24f6c243f1b873186e04
#
_cell.length_a   1.000
_cell.length_b   1.000
_cell.length_c   1.000
_cell.angle_alpha   90.00
_cell.angle_beta   90.00
_cell.angle_gamma   90.00
#
_symmetry.space_group_name_H-M   'P 1'
#
loop_
_entity.id
_entity.type
_entity.pdbx_description
1 polymer ?
#
loop_
_entity_poly.entity_id
_entity_poly.type
_entity_poly.pdbx_seq_one_letter_code
_entity_poly.pdbx_strand_id
1 'polypeptide(L)'
;MYWLYGLLILLFASTSIAGPKVLLFNSYNPQYQWTKANNQSILQVLSSEVADEDLHVEFMDSRRFSDDLVYRQVLARLYQHKYSQLKPNIIISTGDFALEFLIQYRDDIFPGTPVVYNGIHFDLTQKLARLNNFVGIQEGEAIAENLQLITELHKDEIDEIIVLSDKSSLGNFFSEKVTELKKGWHHPSIELTLQDDFSFEELLYQVNNSSKSKNRGNGKAYLISVLSKDNKGRYFSYHDDIPLLTRYSKSPIYGMWGTPLMGLGIVGGYMNNPQLHGRNTAQIALDILSGTEISSFSQNIEPQFLPSFDNRQLKRFNLEINDLPGESEINFKPETLFSRFASAIIIITSIIIALTIIIILLSAQVRRRKDAEHQLAQLNNDLEDIITQRTLALERSNRTLLKLNSRMENLANTDDLTLIANRRHGHRILDRLNYPEGEEYSIALIDIDHFKNVNDLHGHDIGDQVLQFISHTINQFIRPSDTICRWGGEEFLLIMPMTQLEDALNMSERIRNLIATTPINPVESITISTGISAKSQSTSINELLRQADLALYQAKTQGRNRCIIWSSDSDQLKRPLD
;
A
#
# COMPACT_ATOMS: atom_id res chain seq x y z
N MET A 1 53.05 -31.81 -24.12
CA MET A 1 51.58 -31.48 -24.25
C MET A 1 51.01 -30.71 -23.04
N TYR A 2 51.70 -30.58 -21.94
CA TYR A 2 51.27 -29.84 -20.73
C TYR A 2 51.70 -28.35 -20.71
N TRP A 3 52.53 -27.91 -21.64
CA TRP A 3 52.97 -26.50 -21.71
C TRP A 3 52.06 -25.60 -22.54
N LEU A 4 51.16 -26.15 -23.37
CA LEU A 4 50.20 -25.37 -24.15
C LEU A 4 48.93 -24.99 -23.35
N TYR A 5 48.63 -25.72 -22.26
CA TYR A 5 47.49 -25.37 -21.38
C TYR A 5 47.80 -24.23 -20.41
N GLY A 6 49.08 -24.01 -20.08
CA GLY A 6 49.50 -22.90 -19.22
C GLY A 6 49.47 -21.53 -19.91
N LEU A 7 49.58 -21.48 -21.24
CA LEU A 7 49.59 -20.24 -22.00
C LEU A 7 48.18 -19.77 -22.39
N LEU A 8 47.16 -20.66 -22.34
CA LEU A 8 45.76 -20.30 -22.63
C LEU A 8 45.02 -19.72 -21.41
N ILE A 9 45.54 -19.95 -20.18
CA ILE A 9 44.97 -19.41 -18.95
C ILE A 9 45.43 -17.96 -18.68
N LEU A 10 46.52 -17.53 -19.28
CA LEU A 10 47.07 -16.17 -19.12
C LEU A 10 46.46 -15.13 -20.10
N LEU A 11 45.60 -15.54 -21.04
CA LEU A 11 44.95 -14.65 -22.01
C LEU A 11 43.52 -14.25 -21.63
N PHE A 12 43.00 -14.76 -20.49
CA PHE A 12 41.80 -14.27 -19.85
C PHE A 12 42.11 -13.55 -18.53
N ALA A 13 43.16 -12.73 -18.49
CA ALA A 13 43.18 -11.60 -17.62
C ALA A 13 42.13 -10.62 -18.18
N SER A 14 40.88 -10.85 -17.83
CA SER A 14 39.84 -9.81 -17.93
C SER A 14 40.43 -8.61 -17.22
N THR A 15 40.88 -7.63 -17.99
CA THR A 15 40.99 -6.28 -17.47
C THR A 15 39.59 -5.97 -16.93
N SER A 16 39.41 -6.05 -15.63
CA SER A 16 38.25 -5.50 -14.96
C SER A 16 38.24 -4.02 -15.35
N ILE A 17 37.57 -3.68 -16.42
CA ILE A 17 37.25 -2.30 -16.73
C ILE A 17 36.36 -1.90 -15.57
N ALA A 18 36.89 -1.04 -14.67
CA ALA A 18 36.08 -0.49 -13.59
C ALA A 18 34.81 0.05 -14.21
N GLY A 19 33.67 -0.38 -13.69
CA GLY A 19 32.36 0.05 -14.17
C GLY A 19 32.19 1.57 -14.09
N PRO A 20 31.22 2.15 -14.80
CA PRO A 20 30.98 3.57 -14.73
C PRO A 20 30.47 3.97 -13.34
N LYS A 21 31.11 4.99 -12.75
CA LYS A 21 30.74 5.52 -11.44
C LYS A 21 29.65 6.57 -11.59
N VAL A 22 28.53 6.35 -10.89
CA VAL A 22 27.38 7.24 -10.89
C VAL A 22 27.20 7.87 -9.52
N LEU A 23 27.00 9.19 -9.49
CA LEU A 23 26.71 9.93 -8.27
C LEU A 23 25.31 10.53 -8.36
N LEU A 24 24.43 10.14 -7.44
CA LEU A 24 23.05 10.61 -7.36
C LEU A 24 22.92 11.62 -6.22
N PHE A 25 22.65 12.88 -6.56
CA PHE A 25 22.37 13.95 -5.60
C PHE A 25 20.87 14.18 -5.47
N ASN A 26 20.36 14.08 -4.24
CA ASN A 26 18.96 14.36 -3.92
C ASN A 26 18.84 15.65 -3.11
N SER A 27 17.97 16.56 -3.57
CA SER A 27 17.63 17.75 -2.81
C SER A 27 17.00 17.43 -1.45
N TYR A 28 16.17 16.41 -1.37
CA TYR A 28 15.37 16.09 -0.19
C TYR A 28 15.87 14.83 0.51
N ASN A 29 15.30 14.55 1.69
CA ASN A 29 15.65 13.36 2.47
C ASN A 29 15.03 12.06 1.88
N PRO A 30 15.56 10.87 2.26
CA PRO A 30 15.13 9.58 1.69
C PRO A 30 13.71 9.15 2.09
N GLN A 31 13.10 9.73 3.13
CA GLN A 31 11.74 9.43 3.55
C GLN A 31 10.70 10.23 2.76
N TYR A 32 11.11 11.29 2.07
CA TYR A 32 10.18 12.03 1.23
C TYR A 32 9.69 11.14 0.09
N GLN A 33 8.38 10.95 -0.01
CA GLN A 33 7.79 9.94 -0.89
C GLN A 33 8.19 10.11 -2.36
N TRP A 34 8.25 11.34 -2.85
CA TRP A 34 8.73 11.64 -4.19
C TRP A 34 10.17 11.14 -4.40
N THR A 35 11.10 11.56 -3.52
CA THR A 35 12.51 11.15 -3.59
C THR A 35 12.65 9.63 -3.56
N LYS A 36 11.90 8.98 -2.66
CA LYS A 36 11.92 7.52 -2.55
C LYS A 36 11.50 6.84 -3.85
N ALA A 37 10.37 7.26 -4.42
CA ALA A 37 9.82 6.66 -5.64
C ALA A 37 10.70 6.95 -6.87
N ASN A 38 11.21 8.18 -6.99
CA ASN A 38 12.13 8.59 -8.04
C ASN A 38 13.43 7.79 -7.97
N ASN A 39 14.07 7.74 -6.80
CA ASN A 39 15.31 7.00 -6.62
C ASN A 39 15.14 5.50 -6.87
N GLN A 40 14.06 4.88 -6.37
CA GLN A 40 13.82 3.46 -6.66
C GLN A 40 13.82 3.17 -8.16
N SER A 41 13.21 4.05 -8.95
CA SER A 41 13.16 3.89 -10.41
C SER A 41 14.49 4.18 -11.09
N ILE A 42 15.24 5.19 -10.61
CA ILE A 42 16.61 5.45 -11.07
C ILE A 42 17.49 4.22 -10.81
N LEU A 43 17.51 3.76 -9.57
CA LEU A 43 18.33 2.62 -9.15
C LEU A 43 17.98 1.33 -9.89
N GLN A 44 16.68 1.08 -10.10
CA GLN A 44 16.21 -0.08 -10.87
C GLN A 44 16.71 -0.09 -12.31
N VAL A 45 16.75 1.06 -12.97
CA VAL A 45 17.25 1.16 -14.34
C VAL A 45 18.77 1.06 -14.36
N LEU A 46 19.47 1.77 -13.45
CA LEU A 46 20.93 1.76 -13.40
C LEU A 46 21.52 0.39 -13.03
N SER A 47 20.80 -0.41 -12.23
CA SER A 47 21.29 -1.73 -11.76
C SER A 47 21.60 -2.74 -12.87
N SER A 48 21.16 -2.47 -14.11
CA SER A 48 21.50 -3.32 -15.27
C SER A 48 22.94 -3.11 -15.77
N GLU A 49 23.53 -1.92 -15.54
CA GLU A 49 24.79 -1.50 -16.15
C GLU A 49 25.81 -0.95 -15.13
N VAL A 50 25.37 -0.61 -13.91
CA VAL A 50 26.19 -0.01 -12.85
C VAL A 50 26.18 -0.92 -11.65
N ALA A 51 27.36 -1.29 -11.15
CA ALA A 51 27.49 -2.08 -9.94
C ALA A 51 27.12 -1.26 -8.69
N ASP A 52 26.59 -1.91 -7.65
CA ASP A 52 26.16 -1.24 -6.41
C ASP A 52 27.30 -0.45 -5.75
N GLU A 53 28.53 -0.93 -5.83
CA GLU A 53 29.73 -0.27 -5.30
C GLU A 53 30.15 1.00 -6.06
N ASP A 54 29.73 1.13 -7.33
CA ASP A 54 30.02 2.29 -8.18
C ASP A 54 28.89 3.33 -8.17
N LEU A 55 27.81 3.04 -7.40
CA LEU A 55 26.65 3.91 -7.26
C LEU A 55 26.66 4.62 -5.90
N HIS A 56 26.83 5.94 -5.92
CA HIS A 56 26.89 6.77 -4.74
C HIS A 56 25.63 7.63 -4.63
N VAL A 57 24.98 7.64 -3.48
CA VAL A 57 23.73 8.39 -3.26
C VAL A 57 23.90 9.37 -2.12
N GLU A 58 23.58 10.63 -2.38
CA GLU A 58 23.63 11.74 -1.42
C GLU A 58 22.25 12.37 -1.23
N PHE A 59 21.98 12.84 0.00
CA PHE A 59 20.76 13.53 0.36
C PHE A 59 21.10 14.85 1.04
N MET A 60 20.64 15.98 0.48
CA MET A 60 20.97 17.32 0.96
C MET A 60 19.97 17.86 1.98
N ASP A 61 18.84 17.21 2.20
CA ASP A 61 17.77 17.58 3.16
C ASP A 61 17.35 19.08 3.10
N SER A 62 17.25 19.61 1.89
CA SER A 62 17.02 21.03 1.64
C SER A 62 15.70 21.56 2.19
N ARG A 63 14.69 20.72 2.45
CA ARG A 63 13.43 21.16 3.08
C ARG A 63 13.62 21.74 4.47
N ARG A 64 14.71 21.38 5.16
CA ARG A 64 15.07 21.91 6.47
C ARG A 64 16.05 23.07 6.39
N PHE A 65 16.86 23.14 5.32
CA PHE A 65 18.01 24.05 5.23
C PHE A 65 18.09 24.80 3.89
N SER A 66 16.95 25.00 3.19
CA SER A 66 16.93 25.56 1.82
C SER A 66 17.57 26.95 1.70
N ASP A 67 17.34 27.81 2.69
CA ASP A 67 17.72 29.22 2.63
C ASP A 67 19.04 29.50 3.36
N ASP A 68 19.72 28.47 3.83
CA ASP A 68 20.97 28.60 4.58
C ASP A 68 22.17 28.55 3.63
N LEU A 69 22.73 29.74 3.32
CA LEU A 69 23.94 29.88 2.52
C LEU A 69 25.17 29.21 3.16
N VAL A 70 25.26 29.21 4.49
CA VAL A 70 26.34 28.54 5.22
C VAL A 70 26.25 27.04 5.03
N TYR A 71 25.03 26.50 5.06
CA TYR A 71 24.80 25.08 4.82
C TYR A 71 25.29 24.63 3.44
N ARG A 72 25.01 25.40 2.39
CA ARG A 72 25.51 25.11 1.02
C ARG A 72 27.04 25.09 0.99
N GLN A 73 27.72 26.03 1.66
CA GLN A 73 29.18 26.07 1.72
C GLN A 73 29.77 24.88 2.50
N VAL A 74 29.11 24.47 3.59
CA VAL A 74 29.51 23.28 4.37
C VAL A 74 29.36 22.02 3.51
N LEU A 75 28.28 21.87 2.79
CA LEU A 75 28.09 20.74 1.85
C LEU A 75 29.18 20.75 0.76
N ALA A 76 29.50 21.89 0.19
CA ALA A 76 30.56 21.99 -0.83
C ALA A 76 31.91 21.49 -0.31
N ARG A 77 32.31 21.91 0.88
CA ARG A 77 33.56 21.45 1.53
C ARG A 77 33.50 19.94 1.83
N LEU A 78 32.36 19.46 2.33
CA LEU A 78 32.15 18.05 2.63
C LEU A 78 32.34 17.20 1.37
N TYR A 79 31.65 17.56 0.28
CA TYR A 79 31.71 16.79 -0.97
C TYR A 79 33.04 16.91 -1.67
N GLN A 80 33.69 18.08 -1.61
CA GLN A 80 35.05 18.24 -2.10
C GLN A 80 36.04 17.30 -1.39
N HIS A 81 35.90 17.14 -0.07
CA HIS A 81 36.71 16.20 0.70
C HIS A 81 36.32 14.74 0.40
N LYS A 82 35.02 14.44 0.51
CA LYS A 82 34.50 13.07 0.35
C LYS A 82 34.81 12.46 -1.03
N TYR A 83 34.73 13.28 -2.06
CA TYR A 83 34.89 12.86 -3.44
C TYR A 83 36.23 13.29 -4.05
N SER A 84 37.21 13.68 -3.25
CA SER A 84 38.54 14.10 -3.72
C SER A 84 39.26 13.05 -4.57
N GLN A 85 39.01 11.76 -4.32
CA GLN A 85 39.60 10.62 -5.03
C GLN A 85 38.61 9.95 -5.98
N LEU A 86 37.34 10.30 -5.93
CA LEU A 86 36.29 9.73 -6.79
C LEU A 86 36.01 10.70 -7.94
N LYS A 87 36.15 10.21 -9.16
CA LYS A 87 35.72 10.93 -10.36
C LYS A 87 34.49 10.22 -10.92
N PRO A 88 33.28 10.71 -10.66
CA PRO A 88 32.09 10.10 -11.24
C PRO A 88 32.09 10.32 -12.77
N ASN A 89 31.62 9.32 -13.51
CA ASN A 89 31.46 9.42 -14.95
C ASN A 89 30.22 10.28 -15.30
N ILE A 90 29.23 10.26 -14.40
CA ILE A 90 28.00 11.06 -14.54
C ILE A 90 27.44 11.39 -13.17
N ILE A 91 26.77 12.54 -13.07
CA ILE A 91 26.01 12.95 -11.91
C ILE A 91 24.53 13.00 -12.29
N ILE A 92 23.68 12.38 -11.46
CA ILE A 92 22.24 12.55 -11.52
C ILE A 92 21.82 13.48 -10.40
N SER A 93 21.03 14.51 -10.71
CA SER A 93 20.54 15.51 -9.78
C SER A 93 19.03 15.49 -9.69
N THR A 94 18.46 15.41 -8.49
CA THR A 94 17.02 15.47 -8.31
C THR A 94 16.58 16.64 -7.44
N GLY A 95 15.68 17.48 -8.00
CA GLY A 95 15.15 18.67 -7.35
C GLY A 95 16.04 19.91 -7.46
N ASP A 96 15.44 21.07 -7.23
CA ASP A 96 16.02 22.39 -7.49
C ASP A 96 17.32 22.66 -6.71
N PHE A 97 17.34 22.34 -5.40
CA PHE A 97 18.48 22.64 -4.55
C PHE A 97 19.76 21.90 -4.97
N ALA A 98 19.63 20.60 -5.33
CA ALA A 98 20.77 19.82 -5.79
C ALA A 98 21.29 20.33 -7.15
N LEU A 99 20.39 20.71 -8.06
CA LEU A 99 20.77 21.29 -9.33
C LEU A 99 21.44 22.65 -9.16
N GLU A 100 20.86 23.56 -8.36
CA GLU A 100 21.50 24.87 -8.06
C GLU A 100 22.86 24.71 -7.40
N PHE A 101 22.98 23.74 -6.50
CA PHE A 101 24.27 23.41 -5.89
C PHE A 101 25.30 22.98 -6.94
N LEU A 102 24.91 22.11 -7.88
CA LEU A 102 25.80 21.65 -8.95
C LEU A 102 26.11 22.78 -9.96
N ILE A 103 25.16 23.65 -10.27
CA ILE A 103 25.41 24.85 -11.10
C ILE A 103 26.52 25.70 -10.48
N GLN A 104 26.53 25.83 -9.16
CA GLN A 104 27.50 26.69 -8.45
C GLN A 104 28.85 26.01 -8.20
N TYR A 105 28.86 24.72 -7.83
CA TYR A 105 30.05 24.05 -7.30
C TYR A 105 30.56 22.86 -8.11
N ARG A 106 29.85 22.43 -9.18
CA ARG A 106 30.24 21.24 -9.96
C ARG A 106 31.66 21.34 -10.48
N ASP A 107 32.04 22.47 -11.05
CA ASP A 107 33.36 22.61 -11.69
C ASP A 107 34.50 22.64 -10.67
N ASP A 108 34.22 23.05 -9.41
CA ASP A 108 35.19 23.02 -8.31
C ASP A 108 35.35 21.61 -7.72
N ILE A 109 34.29 20.79 -7.74
CA ILE A 109 34.27 19.47 -7.08
C ILE A 109 34.41 18.34 -8.10
N PHE A 110 33.71 18.44 -9.23
CA PHE A 110 33.62 17.41 -10.30
C PHE A 110 33.83 18.01 -11.69
N PRO A 111 35.00 18.56 -11.98
CA PRO A 111 35.25 19.32 -13.19
C PRO A 111 34.92 18.51 -14.46
N GLY A 112 34.07 19.07 -15.30
CA GLY A 112 33.70 18.49 -16.60
C GLY A 112 32.72 17.30 -16.56
N THR A 113 32.35 16.81 -15.38
CA THR A 113 31.42 15.69 -15.26
C THR A 113 30.03 16.07 -15.76
N PRO A 114 29.40 15.28 -16.65
CA PRO A 114 28.06 15.50 -17.14
C PRO A 114 27.02 15.37 -16.02
N VAL A 115 25.98 16.20 -16.10
CA VAL A 115 24.88 16.23 -15.14
C VAL A 115 23.57 15.96 -15.86
N VAL A 116 22.84 14.94 -15.40
CA VAL A 116 21.46 14.67 -15.81
C VAL A 116 20.54 15.03 -14.65
N TYR A 117 19.58 15.91 -14.88
CA TYR A 117 18.71 16.36 -13.78
C TYR A 117 17.25 16.05 -14.03
N ASN A 118 16.47 15.97 -12.93
CA ASN A 118 15.02 15.91 -12.96
C ASN A 118 14.37 16.59 -11.75
N GLY A 119 13.06 16.77 -11.84
CA GLY A 119 12.28 17.30 -10.72
C GLY A 119 12.57 18.77 -10.43
N ILE A 120 12.71 19.59 -11.47
CA ILE A 120 13.05 21.00 -11.38
C ILE A 120 11.79 21.84 -11.64
N HIS A 121 11.40 22.65 -10.65
CA HIS A 121 10.20 23.50 -10.70
C HIS A 121 10.51 24.92 -11.19
N PHE A 122 11.69 25.45 -10.90
CA PHE A 122 12.03 26.81 -11.26
C PHE A 122 12.66 26.88 -12.65
N ASP A 123 12.35 27.95 -13.38
CA ASP A 123 13.00 28.21 -14.66
C ASP A 123 14.46 28.57 -14.47
N LEU A 124 15.33 27.58 -14.62
CA LEU A 124 16.78 27.73 -14.60
C LEU A 124 17.39 27.86 -16.00
N THR A 125 16.55 27.98 -17.04
CA THR A 125 16.98 27.99 -18.45
C THR A 125 18.08 28.99 -18.73
N GLN A 126 18.00 30.22 -18.21
CA GLN A 126 19.04 31.24 -18.41
C GLN A 126 20.36 30.88 -17.74
N LYS A 127 20.32 30.22 -16.58
CA LYS A 127 21.54 29.77 -15.87
C LYS A 127 22.16 28.60 -16.61
N LEU A 128 21.32 27.63 -17.01
CA LEU A 128 21.75 26.41 -17.69
C LEU A 128 22.28 26.69 -19.10
N ALA A 129 21.68 27.64 -19.85
CA ALA A 129 22.12 27.99 -21.22
C ALA A 129 23.58 28.43 -21.32
N ARG A 130 24.20 28.84 -20.21
CA ARG A 130 25.62 29.22 -20.14
C ARG A 130 26.53 28.07 -19.73
N LEU A 131 25.97 26.90 -19.42
CA LEU A 131 26.70 25.76 -18.93
C LEU A 131 26.67 24.63 -19.94
N ASN A 132 27.81 24.00 -20.13
CA ASN A 132 27.91 22.79 -20.94
C ASN A 132 27.72 21.57 -20.02
N ASN A 133 27.31 20.46 -20.62
CA ASN A 133 27.19 19.16 -19.95
C ASN A 133 26.09 19.10 -18.87
N PHE A 134 24.99 19.83 -19.05
CA PHE A 134 23.76 19.69 -18.28
C PHE A 134 22.59 19.37 -19.22
N VAL A 135 21.85 18.33 -18.89
CA VAL A 135 20.64 17.91 -19.60
C VAL A 135 19.66 17.35 -18.59
N GLY A 136 18.38 17.49 -18.81
CA GLY A 136 17.42 16.84 -17.91
C GLY A 136 15.97 17.18 -18.20
N ILE A 137 15.13 16.69 -17.32
CA ILE A 137 13.68 16.74 -17.42
C ILE A 137 13.15 17.76 -16.42
N GLN A 138 12.49 18.78 -16.92
CA GLN A 138 11.78 19.74 -16.07
C GLN A 138 10.58 19.07 -15.40
N GLU A 139 10.20 19.57 -14.25
CA GLU A 139 8.93 19.25 -13.64
C GLU A 139 7.91 20.27 -14.12
N GLY A 140 7.03 19.84 -14.99
CA GLY A 140 5.99 20.72 -15.51
C GLY A 140 4.76 20.76 -14.61
N GLU A 141 3.91 21.68 -14.94
CA GLU A 141 2.61 21.86 -14.32
C GLU A 141 1.51 21.39 -15.28
N ALA A 142 0.85 20.29 -14.99
CA ALA A 142 -0.30 19.81 -15.78
C ALA A 142 -1.60 20.55 -15.39
N ILE A 143 -1.53 21.89 -15.19
CA ILE A 143 -2.74 22.64 -14.77
C ILE A 143 -3.73 22.70 -15.93
N ALA A 144 -3.28 23.14 -17.10
CA ALA A 144 -4.14 23.29 -18.27
C ALA A 144 -4.78 21.97 -18.70
N GLU A 145 -3.99 20.89 -18.72
CA GLU A 145 -4.45 19.53 -19.05
C GLU A 145 -5.49 19.04 -18.05
N ASN A 146 -5.28 19.30 -16.75
CA ASN A 146 -6.25 18.94 -15.72
C ASN A 146 -7.52 19.79 -15.79
N LEU A 147 -7.42 21.08 -16.06
CA LEU A 147 -8.60 21.93 -16.24
C LEU A 147 -9.43 21.46 -17.45
N GLN A 148 -8.78 21.14 -18.55
CA GLN A 148 -9.45 20.57 -19.72
C GLN A 148 -10.09 19.22 -19.38
N LEU A 149 -9.36 18.32 -18.76
CA LEU A 149 -9.85 17.00 -18.32
C LEU A 149 -11.10 17.12 -17.43
N ILE A 150 -11.05 17.99 -16.42
CA ILE A 150 -12.19 18.20 -15.50
C ILE A 150 -13.40 18.74 -16.27
N THR A 151 -13.17 19.66 -17.17
CA THR A 151 -14.22 20.23 -18.03
C THR A 151 -14.86 19.16 -18.91
N GLU A 152 -14.06 18.30 -19.54
CA GLU A 152 -14.54 17.23 -20.42
C GLU A 152 -15.29 16.14 -19.66
N LEU A 153 -14.81 15.73 -18.47
CA LEU A 153 -15.42 14.68 -17.67
C LEU A 153 -16.74 15.11 -17.03
N HIS A 154 -16.86 16.40 -16.66
CA HIS A 154 -18.06 16.88 -15.94
C HIS A 154 -19.01 17.70 -16.81
N LYS A 155 -18.56 18.12 -18.01
CA LYS A 155 -19.37 18.85 -19.02
C LYS A 155 -20.33 19.86 -18.37
N ASP A 156 -21.60 19.47 -18.33
CA ASP A 156 -22.68 20.29 -17.77
C ASP A 156 -22.97 20.00 -16.29
N GLU A 157 -22.18 19.24 -15.56
CA GLU A 157 -22.44 18.88 -14.16
C GLU A 157 -21.86 19.90 -13.16
N ILE A 158 -20.84 20.67 -13.57
CA ILE A 158 -20.18 21.66 -12.72
C ILE A 158 -20.30 23.07 -13.32
N ASP A 159 -20.28 24.05 -12.44
CA ASP A 159 -20.32 25.48 -12.75
C ASP A 159 -19.00 26.17 -12.36
N GLU A 160 -18.17 25.50 -11.56
CA GLU A 160 -16.94 26.08 -11.04
C GLU A 160 -15.84 25.01 -10.89
N ILE A 161 -14.63 25.35 -11.32
CA ILE A 161 -13.40 24.62 -10.98
C ILE A 161 -12.59 25.48 -10.02
N ILE A 162 -12.32 24.94 -8.83
CA ILE A 162 -11.54 25.63 -7.80
C ILE A 162 -10.16 25.00 -7.75
N VAL A 163 -9.13 25.77 -8.12
CA VAL A 163 -7.74 25.35 -7.95
C VAL A 163 -7.27 25.73 -6.56
N LEU A 164 -6.88 24.73 -5.77
CA LEU A 164 -6.37 24.89 -4.44
C LEU A 164 -4.85 25.04 -4.46
N SER A 165 -4.34 26.11 -3.90
CA SER A 165 -2.92 26.38 -3.73
C SER A 165 -2.65 26.91 -2.32
N ASP A 166 -1.40 27.25 -2.00
CA ASP A 166 -1.04 27.89 -0.72
C ASP A 166 -0.10 29.07 -0.94
N LYS A 167 0.32 29.73 0.15
CA LYS A 167 1.25 30.89 0.12
C LYS A 167 2.73 30.48 0.23
N SER A 168 3.08 29.21 0.08
CA SER A 168 4.49 28.80 -0.04
C SER A 168 5.11 29.32 -1.34
N SER A 169 6.42 29.30 -1.45
CA SER A 169 7.11 29.72 -2.70
C SER A 169 6.60 28.94 -3.91
N LEU A 170 6.42 27.62 -3.75
CA LEU A 170 5.86 26.75 -4.80
C LEU A 170 4.37 27.04 -5.04
N GLY A 171 3.60 27.27 -3.97
CA GLY A 171 2.20 27.64 -4.08
C GLY A 171 1.98 28.96 -4.79
N ASN A 172 2.80 29.98 -4.51
CA ASN A 172 2.75 31.25 -5.23
C ASN A 172 3.08 31.09 -6.72
N PHE A 173 4.08 30.27 -7.06
CA PHE A 173 4.36 29.94 -8.46
C PHE A 173 3.14 29.35 -9.18
N PHE A 174 2.46 28.37 -8.57
CA PHE A 174 1.23 27.80 -9.14
C PHE A 174 0.09 28.82 -9.18
N SER A 175 -0.05 29.65 -8.17
CA SER A 175 -1.07 30.70 -8.12
C SER A 175 -0.90 31.73 -9.24
N GLU A 176 0.34 32.11 -9.58
CA GLU A 176 0.64 32.98 -10.72
C GLU A 176 0.25 32.31 -12.04
N LYS A 177 0.60 31.03 -12.25
CA LYS A 177 0.23 30.27 -13.44
C LYS A 177 -1.29 30.14 -13.61
N VAL A 178 -2.00 29.80 -12.53
CA VAL A 178 -3.48 29.74 -12.57
C VAL A 178 -4.07 31.11 -12.88
N THR A 179 -3.50 32.18 -12.32
CA THR A 179 -3.95 33.54 -12.58
C THR A 179 -3.73 33.94 -14.05
N GLU A 180 -2.64 33.51 -14.66
CA GLU A 180 -2.38 33.71 -16.08
C GLU A 180 -3.38 32.93 -16.95
N LEU A 181 -3.59 31.64 -16.65
CA LEU A 181 -4.58 30.80 -17.35
C LEU A 181 -5.99 31.37 -17.19
N LYS A 182 -6.35 31.93 -16.02
CA LYS A 182 -7.65 32.57 -15.79
C LYS A 182 -7.90 33.74 -16.71
N LYS A 183 -6.91 34.51 -17.11
CA LYS A 183 -7.07 35.62 -18.06
C LYS A 183 -7.50 35.13 -19.45
N GLY A 184 -7.06 33.94 -19.84
CA GLY A 184 -7.43 33.27 -21.10
C GLY A 184 -8.62 32.31 -20.98
N TRP A 185 -9.18 32.15 -19.79
CA TRP A 185 -10.27 31.22 -19.52
C TRP A 185 -11.60 31.76 -20.01
N HIS A 186 -12.10 31.23 -21.11
CA HIS A 186 -13.35 31.67 -21.74
C HIS A 186 -14.33 30.51 -21.89
N HIS A 187 -14.58 29.77 -20.80
CA HIS A 187 -15.58 28.71 -20.82
C HIS A 187 -16.99 29.31 -20.57
N PRO A 188 -18.01 28.94 -21.39
CA PRO A 188 -19.32 29.60 -21.34
C PRO A 188 -20.12 29.32 -20.07
N SER A 189 -19.81 28.22 -19.35
CA SER A 189 -20.62 27.77 -18.20
C SER A 189 -19.78 27.32 -16.98
N ILE A 190 -18.47 27.35 -17.06
CA ILE A 190 -17.61 26.95 -15.94
C ILE A 190 -16.69 28.09 -15.55
N GLU A 191 -16.80 28.55 -14.31
CA GLU A 191 -15.89 29.54 -13.73
C GLU A 191 -14.61 28.89 -13.23
N LEU A 192 -13.46 29.52 -13.46
CA LEU A 192 -12.18 29.13 -12.89
C LEU A 192 -11.84 30.02 -11.69
N THR A 193 -11.73 29.43 -10.52
CA THR A 193 -11.41 30.11 -9.26
C THR A 193 -10.10 29.63 -8.70
N LEU A 194 -9.20 30.54 -8.33
CA LEU A 194 -8.03 30.26 -7.51
C LEU A 194 -8.39 30.49 -6.05
N GLN A 195 -8.07 29.52 -5.21
CA GLN A 195 -8.19 29.63 -3.76
C GLN A 195 -6.85 29.26 -3.12
N ASP A 196 -6.14 30.27 -2.62
CA ASP A 196 -4.81 30.16 -2.04
C ASP A 196 -4.69 30.79 -0.65
N ASP A 197 -5.82 31.24 -0.09
CA ASP A 197 -5.92 31.82 1.24
C ASP A 197 -7.08 31.20 2.01
N PHE A 198 -6.79 30.18 2.79
CA PHE A 198 -7.77 29.44 3.61
C PHE A 198 -7.10 28.74 4.79
N SER A 199 -7.88 28.51 5.84
CA SER A 199 -7.52 27.54 6.87
C SER A 199 -8.02 26.14 6.52
N PHE A 200 -7.43 25.12 7.13
CA PHE A 200 -7.88 23.74 6.91
C PHE A 200 -9.36 23.54 7.26
N GLU A 201 -9.82 24.14 8.36
CA GLU A 201 -11.20 24.04 8.80
C GLU A 201 -12.17 24.70 7.81
N GLU A 202 -11.81 25.85 7.25
CA GLU A 202 -12.59 26.52 6.22
C GLU A 202 -12.69 25.69 4.95
N LEU A 203 -11.56 25.13 4.51
CA LEU A 203 -11.53 24.24 3.35
C LEU A 203 -12.37 22.98 3.57
N LEU A 204 -12.23 22.35 4.75
CA LEU A 204 -13.03 21.17 5.11
C LEU A 204 -14.54 21.49 5.14
N TYR A 205 -14.92 22.61 5.71
CA TYR A 205 -16.30 23.08 5.70
C TYR A 205 -16.81 23.30 4.27
N GLN A 206 -16.01 23.94 3.44
CA GLN A 206 -16.35 24.25 2.06
C GLN A 206 -16.57 22.97 1.22
N VAL A 207 -15.63 22.02 1.25
CA VAL A 207 -15.76 20.77 0.49
C VAL A 207 -16.91 19.90 0.97
N ASN A 208 -17.24 19.94 2.27
CA ASN A 208 -18.36 19.21 2.83
C ASN A 208 -19.72 19.82 2.42
N ASN A 209 -19.78 21.13 2.21
CA ASN A 209 -20.98 21.84 1.81
C ASN A 209 -21.07 22.09 0.30
N SER A 210 -20.04 21.74 -0.46
CA SER A 210 -20.09 21.77 -1.92
C SER A 210 -21.09 20.72 -2.44
N SER A 211 -21.72 20.99 -3.58
CA SER A 211 -22.68 20.08 -4.21
C SER A 211 -22.21 19.71 -5.61
N LYS A 212 -22.38 18.45 -6.01
CA LYS A 212 -22.23 18.00 -7.40
C LYS A 212 -23.48 18.30 -8.25
N SER A 213 -24.53 18.88 -7.70
CA SER A 213 -25.86 18.84 -8.31
C SER A 213 -26.12 20.00 -9.27
N LYS A 214 -26.39 19.61 -10.53
CA LYS A 214 -26.81 20.42 -11.67
C LYS A 214 -28.12 21.21 -11.47
N ASN A 215 -28.97 20.79 -10.53
CA ASN A 215 -30.34 21.34 -10.41
C ASN A 215 -30.42 22.68 -9.67
N ARG A 216 -29.27 23.27 -9.24
CA ARG A 216 -29.24 24.56 -8.52
C ARG A 216 -28.03 25.46 -8.83
N GLY A 217 -27.25 25.22 -9.92
CA GLY A 217 -26.16 26.11 -10.29
C GLY A 217 -25.03 26.22 -9.25
N ASN A 218 -24.57 25.12 -8.68
CA ASN A 218 -23.49 25.07 -7.68
C ASN A 218 -22.65 23.79 -7.75
N GLY A 219 -22.50 23.20 -8.92
CA GLY A 219 -21.61 22.05 -9.13
C GLY A 219 -20.15 22.47 -9.10
N LYS A 220 -19.35 21.89 -8.22
CA LYS A 220 -17.94 22.24 -8.08
C LYS A 220 -17.02 21.05 -8.30
N ALA A 221 -15.84 21.30 -8.86
CA ALA A 221 -14.72 20.39 -8.85
C ALA A 221 -13.50 21.11 -8.25
N TYR A 222 -12.63 20.35 -7.58
CA TYR A 222 -11.41 20.89 -6.98
C TYR A 222 -10.20 20.30 -7.66
N LEU A 223 -9.17 21.11 -7.88
CA LEU A 223 -7.86 20.68 -8.35
C LEU A 223 -6.80 21.08 -7.30
N ILE A 224 -6.14 20.11 -6.71
CA ILE A 224 -5.04 20.37 -5.77
C ILE A 224 -3.76 20.59 -6.59
N SER A 225 -3.20 21.80 -6.52
CA SER A 225 -1.87 22.11 -7.03
C SER A 225 -0.79 21.76 -5.98
N VAL A 226 -0.71 22.52 -4.90
CA VAL A 226 0.16 22.24 -3.77
C VAL A 226 -0.49 22.73 -2.48
N LEU A 227 -0.33 21.93 -1.41
CA LEU A 227 -0.81 22.27 -0.08
C LEU A 227 0.29 21.95 0.93
N SER A 228 1.04 22.95 1.34
CA SER A 228 2.11 22.81 2.32
C SER A 228 1.71 23.40 3.67
N LYS A 229 1.06 24.58 3.65
CA LYS A 229 0.73 25.35 4.83
C LYS A 229 -0.55 26.16 4.62
N ASP A 230 -1.42 26.17 5.61
CA ASP A 230 -2.62 27.02 5.58
C ASP A 230 -2.30 28.47 5.99
N ASN A 231 -3.30 29.35 5.93
CA ASN A 231 -3.17 30.77 6.27
C ASN A 231 -2.95 31.03 7.78
N LYS A 232 -3.19 30.03 8.63
CA LYS A 232 -2.87 30.07 10.07
C LYS A 232 -1.47 29.53 10.39
N GLY A 233 -0.72 29.10 9.38
CA GLY A 233 0.60 28.52 9.52
C GLY A 233 0.64 27.05 9.90
N ARG A 234 -0.50 26.35 9.88
CA ARG A 234 -0.60 24.92 10.09
C ARG A 234 -0.09 24.18 8.85
N TYR A 235 0.81 23.21 9.05
CA TYR A 235 1.30 22.35 7.97
C TYR A 235 0.24 21.31 7.58
N PHE A 236 0.09 21.09 6.28
CA PHE A 236 -0.72 19.99 5.75
C PHE A 236 0.02 18.67 5.85
N SER A 237 -0.62 17.69 6.47
CA SER A 237 -0.25 16.30 6.38
C SER A 237 -1.01 15.66 5.23
N TYR A 238 -0.32 15.33 4.12
CA TYR A 238 -0.98 14.67 2.99
C TYR A 238 -1.63 13.35 3.42
N HIS A 239 -0.99 12.61 4.31
CA HIS A 239 -1.49 11.33 4.79
C HIS A 239 -2.77 11.45 5.64
N ASP A 240 -2.90 12.51 6.43
CA ASP A 240 -4.01 12.66 7.38
C ASP A 240 -5.08 13.61 6.87
N ASP A 241 -4.68 14.74 6.28
CA ASP A 241 -5.58 15.82 5.90
C ASP A 241 -6.29 15.57 4.56
N ILE A 242 -5.57 15.06 3.56
CA ILE A 242 -6.18 14.78 2.25
C ILE A 242 -7.28 13.73 2.34
N PRO A 243 -7.10 12.59 3.05
CA PRO A 243 -8.20 11.64 3.26
C PRO A 243 -9.41 12.24 3.98
N LEU A 244 -9.21 13.19 4.88
CA LEU A 244 -10.31 13.90 5.52
C LEU A 244 -11.05 14.78 4.51
N LEU A 245 -10.34 15.62 3.76
CA LEU A 245 -10.93 16.47 2.73
C LEU A 245 -11.71 15.64 1.70
N THR A 246 -11.10 14.59 1.17
CA THR A 246 -11.70 13.77 0.11
C THR A 246 -12.89 12.95 0.63
N ARG A 247 -12.84 12.48 1.88
CA ARG A 247 -13.93 11.72 2.51
C ARG A 247 -15.19 12.57 2.67
N TYR A 248 -15.03 13.81 3.16
CA TYR A 248 -16.16 14.71 3.42
C TYR A 248 -16.59 15.50 2.18
N SER A 249 -15.75 15.56 1.15
CA SER A 249 -16.13 16.24 -0.09
C SER A 249 -17.28 15.54 -0.79
N LYS A 250 -18.30 16.33 -1.18
CA LYS A 250 -19.37 15.90 -2.07
C LYS A 250 -19.06 16.18 -3.55
N SER A 251 -17.99 16.89 -3.80
CA SER A 251 -17.47 17.26 -5.12
C SER A 251 -16.18 16.46 -5.43
N PRO A 252 -15.92 16.16 -6.70
CA PRO A 252 -14.69 15.49 -7.09
C PRO A 252 -13.47 16.36 -6.80
N ILE A 253 -12.43 15.74 -6.25
CA ILE A 253 -11.13 16.38 -6.01
C ILE A 253 -10.11 15.71 -6.91
N TYR A 254 -9.43 16.50 -7.73
CA TYR A 254 -8.36 16.11 -8.63
C TYR A 254 -7.01 16.55 -8.07
N GLY A 255 -5.93 16.01 -8.63
CA GLY A 255 -4.59 16.42 -8.22
C GLY A 255 -3.57 16.24 -9.35
N MET A 256 -2.49 17.02 -9.27
CA MET A 256 -1.41 16.99 -10.27
C MET A 256 -0.23 16.10 -9.87
N TRP A 257 -0.27 15.53 -8.66
CA TRP A 257 0.84 14.76 -8.09
C TRP A 257 0.43 13.31 -7.88
N GLY A 258 1.05 12.40 -8.62
CA GLY A 258 0.79 10.96 -8.47
C GLY A 258 1.16 10.47 -7.07
N THR A 259 2.35 10.80 -6.63
CA THR A 259 2.80 10.65 -5.26
C THR A 259 2.99 12.06 -4.68
N PRO A 260 2.33 12.44 -3.59
CA PRO A 260 1.69 11.59 -2.57
C PRO A 260 0.15 11.48 -2.64
N LEU A 261 -0.55 11.94 -3.68
CA LEU A 261 -2.01 12.09 -3.65
C LEU A 261 -2.80 10.83 -4.05
N MET A 262 -2.24 9.98 -4.92
CA MET A 262 -2.94 8.79 -5.42
C MET A 262 -3.27 7.83 -4.28
N GLY A 263 -4.53 7.40 -4.21
CA GLY A 263 -5.02 6.51 -3.15
C GLY A 263 -5.54 7.21 -1.90
N LEU A 264 -5.35 8.52 -1.78
CA LEU A 264 -5.85 9.32 -0.66
C LEU A 264 -7.29 9.87 -0.89
N GLY A 265 -7.97 9.37 -1.91
CA GLY A 265 -9.37 9.68 -2.20
C GLY A 265 -9.58 10.78 -3.24
N ILE A 266 -8.53 11.23 -3.92
CA ILE A 266 -8.69 12.06 -5.13
C ILE A 266 -9.16 11.19 -6.30
N VAL A 267 -9.84 11.81 -7.28
CA VAL A 267 -10.30 11.12 -8.50
C VAL A 267 -9.13 10.68 -9.35
N GLY A 268 -8.17 11.56 -9.53
CA GLY A 268 -7.03 11.37 -10.42
C GLY A 268 -6.62 12.67 -11.10
N GLY A 269 -6.06 12.55 -12.29
CA GLY A 269 -5.66 13.68 -13.15
C GLY A 269 -4.47 13.34 -14.03
N TYR A 270 -4.04 14.31 -14.82
CA TYR A 270 -2.71 14.31 -15.43
C TYR A 270 -1.69 14.57 -14.33
N MET A 271 -0.85 13.58 -14.06
CA MET A 271 -0.01 13.59 -12.87
C MET A 271 1.46 13.55 -13.20
N ASN A 272 2.22 14.34 -12.46
CA ASN A 272 3.65 14.12 -12.32
C ASN A 272 3.90 12.76 -11.67
N ASN A 273 4.69 11.94 -12.33
CA ASN A 273 4.98 10.59 -11.90
C ASN A 273 6.48 10.46 -11.59
N PRO A 274 6.89 10.37 -10.30
CA PRO A 274 8.30 10.29 -9.93
C PRO A 274 8.98 9.04 -10.48
N GLN A 275 8.25 7.94 -10.67
CA GLN A 275 8.80 6.73 -11.24
C GLN A 275 9.13 6.91 -12.73
N LEU A 276 8.28 7.62 -13.47
CA LEU A 276 8.51 7.93 -14.88
C LEU A 276 9.70 8.88 -15.01
N HIS A 277 9.73 9.96 -14.21
CA HIS A 277 10.87 10.88 -14.16
C HIS A 277 12.17 10.14 -13.88
N GLY A 278 12.18 9.28 -12.86
CA GLY A 278 13.34 8.49 -12.48
C GLY A 278 13.84 7.57 -13.60
N ARG A 279 12.91 6.83 -14.23
CA ARG A 279 13.27 5.94 -15.36
C ARG A 279 13.86 6.71 -16.54
N ASN A 280 13.20 7.79 -16.95
CA ASN A 280 13.65 8.58 -18.10
C ASN A 280 15.01 9.23 -17.82
N THR A 281 15.22 9.75 -16.61
CA THR A 281 16.50 10.34 -16.19
C THR A 281 17.63 9.31 -16.18
N ALA A 282 17.36 8.13 -15.63
CA ALA A 282 18.34 7.05 -15.61
C ALA A 282 18.65 6.54 -17.04
N GLN A 283 17.66 6.49 -17.93
CA GLN A 283 17.88 6.12 -19.33
C GLN A 283 18.78 7.14 -20.03
N ILE A 284 18.54 8.44 -19.87
CA ILE A 284 19.42 9.49 -20.41
C ILE A 284 20.85 9.31 -19.85
N ALA A 285 20.97 9.02 -18.56
CA ALA A 285 22.28 8.80 -17.95
C ALA A 285 23.00 7.57 -18.54
N LEU A 286 22.29 6.45 -18.77
CA LEU A 286 22.84 5.27 -19.44
C LEU A 286 23.24 5.53 -20.89
N ASP A 287 22.42 6.27 -21.62
CA ASP A 287 22.73 6.63 -23.01
C ASP A 287 24.01 7.46 -23.09
N ILE A 288 24.21 8.41 -22.16
CA ILE A 288 25.46 9.20 -22.08
C ILE A 288 26.64 8.29 -21.66
N LEU A 289 26.46 7.41 -20.71
CA LEU A 289 27.50 6.46 -20.28
C LEU A 289 27.91 5.49 -21.42
N SER A 290 26.98 5.13 -22.28
CA SER A 290 27.23 4.31 -23.47
C SER A 290 27.87 5.05 -24.64
N GLY A 291 28.10 6.36 -24.50
CA GLY A 291 28.82 7.19 -25.46
C GLY A 291 27.95 8.14 -26.31
N THR A 292 26.66 8.25 -25.99
CA THR A 292 25.82 9.27 -26.62
C THR A 292 26.27 10.67 -26.17
N GLU A 293 26.52 11.56 -27.12
CA GLU A 293 26.91 12.93 -26.78
C GLU A 293 25.78 13.67 -26.07
N ILE A 294 26.08 14.32 -24.95
CA ILE A 294 25.09 15.08 -24.16
C ILE A 294 24.44 16.21 -24.99
N SER A 295 25.16 16.76 -25.98
CA SER A 295 24.69 17.77 -26.90
C SER A 295 23.56 17.29 -27.83
N SER A 296 23.35 16.00 -27.98
CA SER A 296 22.27 15.42 -28.76
C SER A 296 20.91 15.49 -28.05
N PHE A 297 20.90 15.70 -26.74
CA PHE A 297 19.68 15.88 -25.97
C PHE A 297 19.29 17.36 -25.90
N SER A 298 17.98 17.63 -25.87
CA SER A 298 17.50 18.95 -25.49
C SER A 298 17.92 19.25 -24.05
N GLN A 299 18.50 20.43 -23.80
CA GLN A 299 18.95 20.79 -22.45
C GLN A 299 17.82 20.72 -21.43
N ASN A 300 16.61 21.14 -21.82
CA ASN A 300 15.39 21.00 -21.03
C ASN A 300 14.42 20.11 -21.81
N ILE A 301 14.14 18.94 -21.29
CA ILE A 301 13.17 17.99 -21.83
C ILE A 301 11.83 18.27 -21.15
N GLU A 302 10.79 18.42 -21.94
CA GLU A 302 9.44 18.59 -21.40
C GLU A 302 8.97 17.36 -20.62
N PRO A 303 8.30 17.55 -19.49
CA PRO A 303 7.79 16.45 -18.68
C PRO A 303 6.68 15.70 -19.39
N GLN A 304 6.59 14.42 -19.09
CA GLN A 304 5.46 13.59 -19.49
C GLN A 304 4.51 13.43 -18.29
N PHE A 305 3.27 13.81 -18.47
CA PHE A 305 2.22 13.58 -17.47
C PHE A 305 1.49 12.28 -17.78
N LEU A 306 1.34 11.45 -16.75
CA LEU A 306 0.59 10.21 -16.88
C LEU A 306 -0.84 10.43 -16.37
N PRO A 307 -1.87 10.29 -17.22
CA PRO A 307 -3.24 10.32 -16.76
C PRO A 307 -3.51 9.09 -15.88
N SER A 308 -3.71 9.33 -14.58
CA SER A 308 -3.85 8.28 -13.56
C SER A 308 -5.09 8.53 -12.71
N PHE A 309 -5.88 7.47 -12.46
CA PHE A 309 -7.18 7.58 -11.79
C PHE A 309 -7.38 6.49 -10.73
N ASP A 310 -8.14 6.82 -9.69
CA ASP A 310 -8.59 5.89 -8.67
C ASP A 310 -9.98 5.33 -9.02
N ASN A 311 -10.05 4.07 -9.38
CA ASN A 311 -11.29 3.39 -9.77
C ASN A 311 -12.41 3.49 -8.71
N ARG A 312 -12.06 3.60 -7.43
CA ARG A 312 -13.04 3.74 -6.34
C ARG A 312 -13.72 5.12 -6.42
N GLN A 313 -12.95 6.15 -6.76
CA GLN A 313 -13.45 7.52 -6.90
C GLN A 313 -14.16 7.74 -8.22
N LEU A 314 -13.70 7.13 -9.31
CA LEU A 314 -14.44 7.10 -10.57
C LEU A 314 -15.87 6.59 -10.33
N LYS A 315 -16.00 5.45 -9.65
CA LYS A 315 -17.33 4.89 -9.28
C LYS A 315 -18.12 5.81 -8.36
N ARG A 316 -17.48 6.41 -7.37
CA ARG A 316 -18.13 7.33 -6.41
C ARG A 316 -18.75 8.54 -7.12
N PHE A 317 -18.09 9.04 -8.13
CA PHE A 317 -18.53 10.23 -8.87
C PHE A 317 -19.19 9.89 -10.22
N ASN A 318 -19.51 8.60 -10.48
CA ASN A 318 -20.15 8.10 -11.72
C ASN A 318 -19.40 8.53 -12.99
N LEU A 319 -18.05 8.42 -12.99
CA LEU A 319 -17.21 8.69 -14.13
C LEU A 319 -16.89 7.38 -14.85
N GLU A 320 -17.16 7.35 -16.15
CA GLU A 320 -16.94 6.16 -16.96
C GLU A 320 -15.47 6.05 -17.40
N ILE A 321 -14.92 4.84 -17.38
CA ILE A 321 -13.52 4.62 -17.80
C ILE A 321 -13.32 4.97 -19.29
N ASN A 322 -14.35 4.81 -20.10
CA ASN A 322 -14.30 5.10 -21.54
C ASN A 322 -14.22 6.59 -21.87
N ASP A 323 -14.57 7.47 -20.92
CA ASP A 323 -14.49 8.92 -21.08
C ASP A 323 -13.12 9.48 -20.68
N LEU A 324 -12.24 8.63 -20.13
CA LEU A 324 -10.90 9.01 -19.73
C LEU A 324 -9.95 9.11 -20.94
N PRO A 325 -8.87 9.91 -20.84
CA PRO A 325 -7.84 9.96 -21.87
C PRO A 325 -7.28 8.58 -22.21
N GLY A 326 -6.92 8.37 -23.47
CA GLY A 326 -6.22 7.15 -23.89
C GLY A 326 -4.96 6.93 -23.04
N GLU A 327 -4.58 5.67 -22.81
CA GLU A 327 -3.41 5.29 -22.01
C GLU A 327 -3.51 5.65 -20.50
N SER A 328 -4.74 5.92 -20.00
CA SER A 328 -4.95 6.19 -18.59
C SER A 328 -4.64 4.99 -17.71
N GLU A 329 -3.85 5.20 -16.65
CA GLU A 329 -3.60 4.23 -15.61
C GLU A 329 -4.74 4.22 -14.60
N ILE A 330 -5.44 3.09 -14.46
CA ILE A 330 -6.53 2.95 -13.50
C ILE A 330 -6.07 2.15 -12.30
N ASN A 331 -5.86 2.84 -11.19
CA ASN A 331 -5.42 2.28 -9.92
C ASN A 331 -6.60 1.76 -9.10
N PHE A 332 -6.33 0.88 -8.15
CA PHE A 332 -7.32 0.34 -7.19
C PHE A 332 -8.54 -0.33 -7.85
N LYS A 333 -8.35 -0.90 -9.04
CA LYS A 333 -9.37 -1.78 -9.61
C LYS A 333 -9.58 -2.95 -8.65
N PRO A 334 -10.85 -3.32 -8.34
CA PRO A 334 -11.08 -4.52 -7.57
C PRO A 334 -10.46 -5.70 -8.33
N GLU A 335 -9.63 -6.44 -7.64
CA GLU A 335 -9.13 -7.69 -8.21
C GLU A 335 -10.34 -8.57 -8.50
N THR A 336 -10.56 -8.90 -9.75
CA THR A 336 -11.55 -9.91 -10.09
C THR A 336 -11.06 -11.25 -9.52
N LEU A 337 -11.98 -12.09 -9.06
CA LEU A 337 -11.61 -13.45 -8.65
C LEU A 337 -10.79 -14.16 -9.73
N PHE A 338 -11.03 -13.83 -10.98
CA PHE A 338 -10.29 -14.36 -12.11
C PHE A 338 -8.84 -13.85 -12.15
N SER A 339 -8.58 -12.52 -11.95
CA SER A 339 -7.21 -11.97 -11.95
C SER A 339 -6.42 -12.44 -10.73
N ARG A 340 -7.06 -12.51 -9.57
CA ARG A 340 -6.45 -12.98 -8.32
C ARG A 340 -6.04 -14.46 -8.38
N PHE A 341 -6.83 -15.27 -9.07
CA PHE A 341 -6.59 -16.70 -9.20
C PHE A 341 -6.19 -17.13 -10.62
N ALA A 342 -5.88 -16.18 -11.51
CA ALA A 342 -5.52 -16.48 -12.89
C ALA A 342 -4.40 -17.51 -13.00
N SER A 343 -3.33 -17.34 -12.23
CA SER A 343 -2.22 -18.31 -12.18
C SER A 343 -2.67 -19.68 -11.63
N ALA A 344 -3.49 -19.68 -10.59
CA ALA A 344 -4.03 -20.90 -10.01
C ALA A 344 -5.02 -21.59 -10.98
N ILE A 345 -5.86 -20.82 -11.66
CA ILE A 345 -6.79 -21.34 -12.69
C ILE A 345 -6.01 -21.92 -13.87
N ILE A 346 -4.94 -21.23 -14.33
CA ILE A 346 -4.06 -21.74 -15.40
C ILE A 346 -3.37 -23.04 -14.96
N ILE A 347 -2.87 -23.08 -13.73
CA ILE A 347 -2.26 -24.29 -13.17
C ILE A 347 -3.27 -25.42 -13.06
N ILE A 348 -4.45 -25.16 -12.49
CA ILE A 348 -5.51 -26.16 -12.33
C ILE A 348 -6.03 -26.65 -13.68
N THR A 349 -6.27 -25.75 -14.64
CA THR A 349 -6.70 -26.14 -16.00
C THR A 349 -5.62 -26.91 -16.72
N SER A 350 -4.35 -26.54 -16.57
CA SER A 350 -3.22 -27.30 -17.12
C SER A 350 -3.13 -28.71 -16.52
N ILE A 351 -3.35 -28.83 -15.21
CA ILE A 351 -3.41 -30.14 -14.52
C ILE A 351 -4.60 -30.96 -15.01
N ILE A 352 -5.78 -30.36 -15.15
CA ILE A 352 -6.99 -31.04 -15.67
C ILE A 352 -6.76 -31.53 -17.11
N ILE A 353 -6.18 -30.67 -17.96
CA ILE A 353 -5.84 -31.05 -19.35
C ILE A 353 -4.82 -32.18 -19.36
N ALA A 354 -3.75 -32.09 -18.55
CA ALA A 354 -2.74 -33.13 -18.44
C ALA A 354 -3.34 -34.47 -17.95
N LEU A 355 -4.19 -34.41 -16.92
CA LEU A 355 -4.91 -35.59 -16.43
C LEU A 355 -5.87 -36.17 -17.49
N THR A 356 -6.53 -35.30 -18.25
CA THR A 356 -7.42 -35.74 -19.35
C THR A 356 -6.62 -36.43 -20.47
N ILE A 357 -5.47 -35.87 -20.84
CA ILE A 357 -4.56 -36.49 -21.81
C ILE A 357 -4.05 -37.84 -21.28
N ILE A 358 -3.65 -37.91 -20.00
CA ILE A 358 -3.23 -39.16 -19.35
C ILE A 358 -4.37 -40.18 -19.36
N ILE A 359 -5.59 -39.76 -19.05
CA ILE A 359 -6.77 -40.64 -19.09
C ILE A 359 -7.05 -41.15 -20.52
N ILE A 360 -6.92 -40.28 -21.54
CA ILE A 360 -7.07 -40.68 -22.95
C ILE A 360 -5.99 -41.68 -23.37
N LEU A 361 -4.73 -41.40 -23.02
CA LEU A 361 -3.60 -42.31 -23.31
C LEU A 361 -3.75 -43.64 -22.57
N LEU A 362 -4.13 -43.60 -21.30
CA LEU A 362 -4.39 -44.80 -20.51
C LEU A 362 -5.60 -45.60 -21.08
N SER A 363 -6.66 -44.89 -21.50
CA SER A 363 -7.82 -45.50 -22.11
C SER A 363 -7.48 -46.17 -23.47
N ALA A 364 -6.62 -45.51 -24.26
CA ALA A 364 -6.12 -46.10 -25.52
C ALA A 364 -5.24 -47.32 -25.26
N GLN A 365 -4.41 -47.27 -24.21
CA GLN A 365 -3.56 -48.39 -23.80
C GLN A 365 -4.39 -49.57 -23.25
N VAL A 366 -5.42 -49.26 -22.47
CA VAL A 366 -6.38 -50.29 -21.98
C VAL A 366 -7.18 -50.90 -23.12
N ARG A 367 -7.61 -50.12 -24.16
CA ARG A 367 -8.25 -50.67 -25.35
C ARG A 367 -7.32 -51.58 -26.13
N ARG A 368 -6.07 -51.19 -26.38
CA ARG A 368 -5.05 -52.04 -27.04
C ARG A 368 -4.78 -53.31 -26.23
N ARG A 369 -4.79 -53.22 -24.90
CA ARG A 369 -4.64 -54.40 -24.03
C ARG A 369 -5.85 -55.32 -24.10
N LYS A 370 -7.10 -54.75 -24.08
CA LYS A 370 -8.32 -55.57 -24.24
C LYS A 370 -8.37 -56.34 -25.56
N ASP A 371 -7.91 -55.71 -26.67
CA ASP A 371 -7.82 -56.39 -27.96
C ASP A 371 -6.80 -57.51 -27.93
N ALA A 372 -5.72 -57.38 -27.17
CA ALA A 372 -4.72 -58.45 -26.93
C ALA A 372 -5.24 -59.50 -25.91
N GLU A 373 -6.05 -59.10 -24.94
CA GLU A 373 -6.64 -59.98 -23.91
C GLU A 373 -7.81 -60.81 -24.40
N HIS A 374 -8.50 -60.44 -25.52
CA HIS A 374 -9.43 -61.32 -26.18
C HIS A 374 -8.80 -62.60 -26.72
N GLN A 375 -7.44 -62.59 -26.92
CA GLN A 375 -6.68 -63.79 -27.25
C GLN A 375 -6.20 -64.60 -26.02
N LEU A 376 -6.34 -64.00 -24.83
CA LEU A 376 -5.94 -64.60 -23.56
C LEU A 376 -7.14 -64.98 -22.64
N ALA A 377 -8.34 -65.08 -23.22
CA ALA A 377 -9.60 -65.31 -22.47
C ALA A 377 -9.65 -66.63 -21.65
N GLN A 378 -8.63 -67.48 -21.71
CA GLN A 378 -8.52 -68.68 -20.86
C GLN A 378 -7.86 -68.45 -19.49
N LEU A 379 -7.27 -67.21 -19.26
CA LEU A 379 -6.64 -66.89 -17.97
C LEU A 379 -7.49 -66.05 -17.02
N ASN A 380 -8.76 -65.77 -17.40
CA ASN A 380 -9.58 -64.73 -16.77
C ASN A 380 -10.22 -65.10 -15.43
N ASN A 381 -10.33 -66.36 -15.06
CA ASN A 381 -10.97 -66.71 -13.78
C ASN A 381 -10.15 -66.30 -12.54
N ASP A 382 -8.83 -66.22 -12.65
CA ASP A 382 -7.99 -65.80 -11.52
C ASP A 382 -7.90 -64.28 -11.37
N LEU A 383 -8.23 -63.52 -12.44
CA LEU A 383 -8.17 -62.04 -12.42
C LEU A 383 -9.44 -61.40 -11.82
N GLU A 384 -10.64 -62.01 -11.95
CA GLU A 384 -11.86 -61.51 -11.35
C GLU A 384 -11.81 -61.49 -9.83
N ASP A 385 -11.20 -62.52 -9.22
CA ASP A 385 -11.03 -62.54 -7.75
C ASP A 385 -10.08 -61.44 -7.24
N ILE A 386 -9.04 -61.15 -8.00
CA ILE A 386 -8.07 -60.07 -7.65
C ILE A 386 -8.72 -58.68 -7.79
N ILE A 387 -9.55 -58.44 -8.82
CA ILE A 387 -10.25 -57.17 -9.03
C ILE A 387 -11.26 -56.94 -7.91
N THR A 388 -11.99 -57.96 -7.50
CA THR A 388 -12.98 -57.86 -6.42
C THR A 388 -12.32 -57.51 -5.06
N GLN A 389 -11.18 -58.15 -4.76
CA GLN A 389 -10.42 -57.82 -3.54
C GLN A 389 -9.84 -56.41 -3.52
N ARG A 390 -9.38 -55.91 -4.68
CA ARG A 390 -8.83 -54.53 -4.79
C ARG A 390 -9.91 -53.45 -4.69
N THR A 391 -11.09 -53.70 -5.25
CA THR A 391 -12.21 -52.76 -5.18
C THR A 391 -12.67 -52.57 -3.72
N LEU A 392 -12.76 -53.68 -2.96
CA LEU A 392 -13.06 -53.63 -1.53
C LEU A 392 -11.97 -52.91 -0.70
N ALA A 393 -10.69 -53.04 -1.10
CA ALA A 393 -9.60 -52.34 -0.44
C ALA A 393 -9.61 -50.84 -0.74
N LEU A 394 -9.97 -50.45 -1.98
CA LEU A 394 -10.06 -49.04 -2.42
C LEU A 394 -11.22 -48.30 -1.75
N GLU A 395 -12.39 -48.97 -1.60
CA GLU A 395 -13.51 -48.40 -0.84
C GLU A 395 -13.18 -48.17 0.63
N ARG A 396 -12.41 -49.08 1.26
CA ARG A 396 -11.91 -48.87 2.64
C ARG A 396 -10.96 -47.71 2.74
N SER A 397 -10.06 -47.55 1.76
CA SER A 397 -9.10 -46.45 1.72
C SER A 397 -9.77 -45.09 1.51
N ASN A 398 -10.76 -45.01 0.61
CA ASN A 398 -11.51 -43.76 0.38
C ASN A 398 -12.33 -43.31 1.61
N ARG A 399 -12.94 -44.25 2.35
CA ARG A 399 -13.62 -43.95 3.61
C ARG A 399 -12.65 -43.42 4.67
N THR A 400 -11.39 -43.91 4.65
CA THR A 400 -10.36 -43.47 5.59
C THR A 400 -9.87 -42.04 5.22
N LEU A 401 -9.71 -41.76 3.92
CA LEU A 401 -9.32 -40.42 3.44
C LEU A 401 -10.39 -39.36 3.75
N LEU A 402 -11.67 -39.68 3.60
CA LEU A 402 -12.77 -38.78 3.95
C LEU A 402 -12.81 -38.46 5.46
N LYS A 403 -12.57 -39.49 6.30
CA LYS A 403 -12.47 -39.28 7.75
C LYS A 403 -11.24 -38.44 8.15
N LEU A 404 -10.12 -38.64 7.46
CA LEU A 404 -8.91 -37.85 7.70
C LEU A 404 -9.08 -36.39 7.26
N ASN A 405 -9.74 -36.15 6.14
CA ASN A 405 -9.99 -34.80 5.64
C ASN A 405 -10.90 -33.99 6.59
N SER A 406 -11.99 -34.63 7.08
CA SER A 406 -12.86 -34.03 8.09
C SER A 406 -12.12 -33.74 9.43
N ARG A 407 -11.19 -34.61 9.80
CA ARG A 407 -10.39 -34.43 11.01
C ARG A 407 -9.37 -33.31 10.85
N MET A 408 -8.79 -33.16 9.65
CA MET A 408 -7.88 -32.06 9.33
C MET A 408 -8.60 -30.70 9.29
N GLU A 409 -9.85 -30.64 8.80
CA GLU A 409 -10.64 -29.40 8.83
C GLU A 409 -10.96 -28.96 10.26
N ASN A 410 -11.28 -29.90 11.15
CA ASN A 410 -11.50 -29.60 12.56
C ASN A 410 -10.21 -29.12 13.26
N LEU A 411 -9.08 -29.78 13.04
CA LEU A 411 -7.79 -29.38 13.57
C LEU A 411 -7.31 -28.00 13.05
N ALA A 412 -7.72 -27.63 11.83
CA ALA A 412 -7.36 -26.34 11.25
C ALA A 412 -8.15 -25.15 11.82
N ASN A 413 -9.31 -25.41 12.45
CA ASN A 413 -10.26 -24.38 12.86
C ASN A 413 -10.42 -24.24 14.36
N THR A 414 -9.93 -25.19 15.12
CA THR A 414 -10.03 -25.20 16.58
C THR A 414 -8.67 -24.94 17.22
N ASP A 415 -8.67 -24.43 18.41
CA ASP A 415 -7.51 -24.34 19.29
C ASP A 415 -7.41 -25.65 20.08
N ASP A 416 -6.23 -26.27 20.05
CA ASP A 416 -6.02 -27.61 20.63
C ASP A 416 -6.20 -27.67 22.16
N LEU A 417 -5.97 -26.54 22.83
CA LEU A 417 -6.11 -26.47 24.29
C LEU A 417 -7.56 -26.25 24.71
N THR A 418 -8.20 -25.26 24.09
CA THR A 418 -9.51 -24.76 24.53
C THR A 418 -10.69 -25.36 23.77
N LEU A 419 -10.43 -26.03 22.66
CA LEU A 419 -11.40 -26.66 21.76
C LEU A 419 -12.44 -25.70 21.13
N ILE A 420 -12.29 -24.39 21.35
CA ILE A 420 -13.04 -23.36 20.64
C ILE A 420 -12.36 -22.99 19.32
N ALA A 421 -12.95 -22.09 18.56
CA ALA A 421 -12.35 -21.59 17.32
C ALA A 421 -10.96 -21.01 17.59
N ASN A 422 -10.01 -21.29 16.71
CA ASN A 422 -8.70 -20.65 16.75
C ASN A 422 -8.73 -19.26 16.05
N ARG A 423 -7.67 -18.50 16.21
CA ARG A 423 -7.52 -17.17 15.61
C ARG A 423 -7.79 -17.16 14.09
N ARG A 424 -7.33 -18.20 13.38
CA ARG A 424 -7.54 -18.34 11.94
C ARG A 424 -9.01 -18.45 11.58
N HIS A 425 -9.77 -19.21 12.35
CA HIS A 425 -11.21 -19.34 12.17
C HIS A 425 -11.92 -18.02 12.47
N GLY A 426 -11.52 -17.32 13.53
CA GLY A 426 -12.02 -15.99 13.88
C GLY A 426 -11.85 -14.97 12.73
N HIS A 427 -10.67 -14.92 12.13
CA HIS A 427 -10.44 -14.07 10.96
C HIS A 427 -11.40 -14.40 9.81
N ARG A 428 -11.61 -15.69 9.52
CA ARG A 428 -12.55 -16.08 8.45
C ARG A 428 -14.00 -15.69 8.73
N ILE A 429 -14.40 -15.70 9.98
CA ILE A 429 -15.75 -15.25 10.35
C ILE A 429 -15.87 -13.74 10.16
N LEU A 430 -14.88 -12.99 10.64
CA LEU A 430 -14.85 -11.54 10.44
C LEU A 430 -14.88 -11.16 8.96
N ASP A 431 -14.13 -11.88 8.13
CA ASP A 431 -14.10 -11.66 6.67
C ASP A 431 -15.49 -11.91 6.04
N ARG A 432 -16.20 -12.93 6.48
CA ARG A 432 -17.58 -13.22 6.02
C ARG A 432 -18.57 -12.15 6.46
N LEU A 433 -18.47 -11.67 7.69
CA LEU A 433 -19.35 -10.65 8.23
C LEU A 433 -19.06 -9.26 7.66
N ASN A 434 -17.88 -9.07 7.09
CA ASN A 434 -17.53 -7.83 6.41
C ASN A 434 -18.08 -7.75 4.97
N TYR A 435 -18.75 -8.80 4.48
CA TYR A 435 -19.34 -8.91 3.15
C TYR A 435 -20.78 -9.47 3.25
N PRO A 436 -21.84 -8.75 2.84
CA PRO A 436 -21.93 -7.46 2.16
C PRO A 436 -21.99 -6.25 3.10
N GLU A 437 -21.75 -5.04 2.57
CA GLU A 437 -21.89 -3.79 3.31
C GLU A 437 -23.26 -3.67 3.97
N GLY A 438 -23.29 -3.63 5.31
CA GLY A 438 -24.52 -3.29 6.03
C GLY A 438 -24.89 -4.15 7.23
N GLU A 439 -24.30 -5.32 7.47
CA GLU A 439 -24.59 -6.06 8.70
C GLU A 439 -23.83 -5.45 9.89
N GLU A 440 -24.60 -5.00 10.88
CA GLU A 440 -24.05 -4.56 12.16
C GLU A 440 -23.54 -5.78 12.95
N TYR A 441 -22.33 -5.72 13.41
CA TYR A 441 -21.80 -6.71 14.35
C TYR A 441 -20.85 -6.04 15.34
N SER A 442 -20.76 -6.60 16.50
CA SER A 442 -19.82 -6.18 17.52
C SER A 442 -18.77 -7.25 17.78
N ILE A 443 -17.61 -6.80 18.20
CA ILE A 443 -16.57 -7.68 18.71
C ILE A 443 -16.19 -7.26 20.11
N ALA A 444 -15.80 -8.25 20.90
CA ALA A 444 -15.24 -8.04 22.22
C ALA A 444 -13.90 -8.77 22.34
N LEU A 445 -12.84 -8.02 22.54
CA LEU A 445 -11.52 -8.56 22.84
C LEU A 445 -11.40 -8.71 24.35
N ILE A 446 -11.22 -9.92 24.78
CA ILE A 446 -11.23 -10.33 26.18
C ILE A 446 -9.83 -10.79 26.57
N ASP A 447 -9.35 -10.37 27.71
CA ASP A 447 -8.05 -10.79 28.25
C ASP A 447 -8.19 -11.15 29.74
N ILE A 448 -7.50 -12.19 30.13
CA ILE A 448 -7.53 -12.68 31.49
C ILE A 448 -6.63 -11.84 32.37
N ASP A 449 -7.22 -11.18 33.34
CA ASP A 449 -6.48 -10.31 34.26
C ASP A 449 -5.45 -11.08 35.08
N HIS A 450 -4.23 -10.57 35.05
CA HIS A 450 -3.12 -11.15 35.83
C HIS A 450 -2.82 -12.63 35.53
N PHE A 451 -3.12 -13.10 34.31
CA PHE A 451 -2.93 -14.51 33.93
C PHE A 451 -1.48 -14.98 34.13
N LYS A 452 -0.51 -14.11 33.88
CA LYS A 452 0.89 -14.40 34.19
C LYS A 452 1.10 -14.76 35.66
N ASN A 453 0.45 -14.03 36.56
CA ASN A 453 0.55 -14.34 38.00
C ASN A 453 -0.05 -15.71 38.33
N VAL A 454 -1.12 -16.13 37.65
CA VAL A 454 -1.69 -17.47 37.78
C VAL A 454 -0.65 -18.52 37.37
N ASN A 455 -0.01 -18.33 36.21
CA ASN A 455 1.04 -19.23 35.75
C ASN A 455 2.26 -19.25 36.69
N ASP A 456 2.70 -18.08 37.14
CA ASP A 456 3.87 -17.94 38.00
C ASP A 456 3.63 -18.56 39.38
N LEU A 457 2.37 -18.50 39.91
CA LEU A 457 2.03 -18.99 41.23
C LEU A 457 1.61 -20.47 41.25
N HIS A 458 0.88 -20.91 40.21
CA HIS A 458 0.23 -22.23 40.21
C HIS A 458 0.76 -23.15 39.08
N GLY A 459 1.65 -22.66 38.25
CA GLY A 459 2.19 -23.41 37.10
C GLY A 459 1.30 -23.35 35.86
N HIS A 460 1.90 -23.68 34.71
CA HIS A 460 1.24 -23.62 33.39
C HIS A 460 0.04 -24.56 33.29
N ASP A 461 0.08 -25.73 33.94
CA ASP A 461 -1.05 -26.69 33.91
C ASP A 461 -2.34 -26.09 34.50
N ILE A 462 -2.22 -25.28 35.54
CA ILE A 462 -3.36 -24.57 36.13
C ILE A 462 -3.78 -23.40 35.24
N GLY A 463 -2.82 -22.70 34.62
CA GLY A 463 -3.12 -21.69 33.60
C GLY A 463 -3.91 -22.27 32.43
N ASP A 464 -3.53 -23.44 31.93
CA ASP A 464 -4.26 -24.16 30.88
C ASP A 464 -5.68 -24.53 31.29
N GLN A 465 -5.88 -24.99 32.55
CA GLN A 465 -7.22 -25.24 33.10
C GLN A 465 -8.06 -23.95 33.19
N VAL A 466 -7.46 -22.82 33.52
CA VAL A 466 -8.12 -21.51 33.54
C VAL A 466 -8.54 -21.13 32.12
N LEU A 467 -7.68 -21.30 31.12
CA LEU A 467 -8.02 -21.05 29.73
C LEU A 467 -9.17 -21.93 29.24
N GLN A 468 -9.14 -23.23 29.55
CA GLN A 468 -10.20 -24.17 29.23
C GLN A 468 -11.51 -23.81 29.91
N PHE A 469 -11.44 -23.45 31.18
CA PHE A 469 -12.62 -23.06 31.98
C PHE A 469 -13.26 -21.79 31.39
N ILE A 470 -12.48 -20.74 31.12
CA ILE A 470 -12.98 -19.48 30.58
C ILE A 470 -13.57 -19.69 29.18
N SER A 471 -12.87 -20.40 28.30
CA SER A 471 -13.36 -20.68 26.95
C SER A 471 -14.68 -21.48 26.98
N HIS A 472 -14.76 -22.49 27.81
CA HIS A 472 -15.96 -23.32 27.98
C HIS A 472 -17.13 -22.51 28.54
N THR A 473 -16.87 -21.71 29.58
CA THR A 473 -17.87 -20.86 30.23
C THR A 473 -18.44 -19.84 29.25
N ILE A 474 -17.58 -19.16 28.51
CA ILE A 474 -18.03 -18.20 27.49
C ILE A 474 -18.81 -18.92 26.40
N ASN A 475 -18.29 -20.03 25.87
CA ASN A 475 -18.91 -20.77 24.78
C ASN A 475 -20.30 -21.33 25.11
N GLN A 476 -20.53 -21.69 26.38
CA GLN A 476 -21.87 -22.11 26.85
C GLN A 476 -22.83 -20.94 27.04
N PHE A 477 -22.32 -19.72 27.23
CA PHE A 477 -23.13 -18.58 27.61
C PHE A 477 -23.57 -17.74 26.40
N ILE A 478 -22.82 -17.82 25.29
CA ILE A 478 -23.10 -17.09 24.05
C ILE A 478 -24.18 -17.78 23.20
N ARG A 479 -24.76 -17.03 22.27
CA ARG A 479 -25.77 -17.55 21.31
C ARG A 479 -25.10 -18.44 20.27
N PRO A 480 -25.86 -19.35 19.61
CA PRO A 480 -25.33 -20.15 18.50
C PRO A 480 -24.81 -19.34 17.30
N SER A 481 -25.29 -18.09 17.15
CA SER A 481 -24.82 -17.13 16.15
C SER A 481 -23.46 -16.52 16.48
N ASP A 482 -23.11 -16.49 17.77
CA ASP A 482 -21.90 -15.86 18.24
C ASP A 482 -20.74 -16.86 18.20
N THR A 483 -19.55 -16.35 18.08
CA THR A 483 -18.35 -17.20 18.05
C THR A 483 -17.30 -16.65 18.99
N ILE A 484 -16.86 -17.52 19.90
CA ILE A 484 -15.67 -17.27 20.69
C ILE A 484 -14.47 -17.96 20.05
N CYS A 485 -13.37 -17.25 19.90
CA CYS A 485 -12.11 -17.83 19.43
C CYS A 485 -10.96 -17.42 20.35
N ARG A 486 -9.99 -18.30 20.47
CA ARG A 486 -8.72 -17.98 21.14
C ARG A 486 -7.89 -17.13 20.22
N TRP A 487 -7.67 -15.88 20.60
CA TRP A 487 -7.02 -14.87 19.76
C TRP A 487 -5.51 -14.80 19.98
N GLY A 488 -5.08 -15.00 21.20
CA GLY A 488 -3.69 -15.01 21.64
C GLY A 488 -3.47 -16.00 22.77
N GLY A 489 -2.40 -15.88 23.51
CA GLY A 489 -2.07 -16.76 24.64
C GLY A 489 -3.21 -16.82 25.67
N GLU A 490 -3.56 -15.67 26.22
CA GLU A 490 -4.59 -15.45 27.23
C GLU A 490 -5.75 -14.57 26.75
N GLU A 491 -5.75 -14.28 25.44
CA GLU A 491 -6.72 -13.41 24.80
C GLU A 491 -7.77 -14.20 24.03
N PHE A 492 -9.01 -13.78 24.13
CA PHE A 492 -10.14 -14.34 23.40
C PHE A 492 -10.84 -13.23 22.61
N LEU A 493 -11.32 -13.57 21.43
CA LEU A 493 -12.15 -12.70 20.63
C LEU A 493 -13.56 -13.28 20.53
N LEU A 494 -14.53 -12.56 21.05
CA LEU A 494 -15.94 -12.85 20.90
C LEU A 494 -16.49 -12.02 19.72
N ILE A 495 -17.04 -12.71 18.74
CA ILE A 495 -17.67 -12.12 17.56
C ILE A 495 -19.19 -12.28 17.69
N MET A 496 -19.92 -11.19 17.65
CA MET A 496 -21.36 -11.13 17.89
C MET A 496 -22.06 -10.51 16.65
N PRO A 497 -22.50 -11.36 15.69
CA PRO A 497 -23.26 -10.88 14.54
C PRO A 497 -24.60 -10.27 14.97
N MET A 498 -25.08 -9.28 14.19
CA MET A 498 -26.36 -8.58 14.44
C MET A 498 -26.52 -8.10 15.89
N THR A 499 -25.42 -7.59 16.46
CA THR A 499 -25.41 -7.17 17.87
C THR A 499 -24.87 -5.74 17.94
N GLN A 500 -25.66 -4.84 18.51
CA GLN A 500 -25.30 -3.45 18.73
C GLN A 500 -24.32 -3.31 19.92
N LEU A 501 -23.64 -2.18 19.98
CA LEU A 501 -22.59 -1.93 20.95
C LEU A 501 -23.07 -2.05 22.40
N GLU A 502 -24.25 -1.58 22.71
CA GLU A 502 -24.86 -1.67 24.06
C GLU A 502 -25.19 -3.12 24.44
N ASP A 503 -25.73 -3.90 23.50
CA ASP A 503 -26.03 -5.30 23.73
C ASP A 503 -24.75 -6.14 23.89
N ALA A 504 -23.70 -5.80 23.11
CA ALA A 504 -22.39 -6.38 23.25
C ALA A 504 -21.76 -6.06 24.61
N LEU A 505 -21.91 -4.83 25.11
CA LEU A 505 -21.49 -4.44 26.45
C LEU A 505 -22.24 -5.26 27.52
N ASN A 506 -23.58 -5.30 27.42
CA ASN A 506 -24.39 -6.06 28.35
C ASN A 506 -24.03 -7.55 28.40
N MET A 507 -23.79 -8.14 27.22
CA MET A 507 -23.33 -9.54 27.13
C MET A 507 -21.96 -9.71 27.78
N SER A 508 -21.02 -8.82 27.45
CA SER A 508 -19.65 -8.86 27.97
C SER A 508 -19.61 -8.65 29.48
N GLU A 509 -20.43 -7.74 30.03
CA GLU A 509 -20.56 -7.54 31.49
C GLU A 509 -21.15 -8.76 32.22
N ARG A 510 -22.12 -9.42 31.58
CA ARG A 510 -22.66 -10.67 32.12
C ARG A 510 -21.61 -11.78 32.14
N ILE A 511 -20.84 -11.91 31.05
CA ILE A 511 -19.72 -12.86 30.97
C ILE A 511 -18.67 -12.53 32.05
N ARG A 512 -18.26 -11.27 32.15
CA ARG A 512 -17.29 -10.81 33.14
C ARG A 512 -17.75 -11.15 34.56
N ASN A 513 -19.00 -10.83 34.90
CA ASN A 513 -19.56 -11.12 36.20
C ASN A 513 -19.63 -12.63 36.46
N LEU A 514 -20.02 -13.42 35.48
CA LEU A 514 -20.07 -14.88 35.60
C LEU A 514 -18.68 -15.44 35.93
N ILE A 515 -17.66 -15.01 35.19
CA ILE A 515 -16.28 -15.46 35.40
C ILE A 515 -15.79 -15.00 36.79
N ALA A 516 -16.00 -13.72 37.15
CA ALA A 516 -15.55 -13.16 38.42
C ALA A 516 -16.19 -13.81 39.65
N THR A 517 -17.40 -14.37 39.50
CA THR A 517 -18.15 -15.02 40.62
C THR A 517 -18.04 -16.54 40.63
N THR A 518 -17.48 -17.14 39.58
CA THR A 518 -17.35 -18.60 39.51
C THR A 518 -15.96 -19.02 40.01
N PRO A 519 -15.87 -19.78 41.12
CA PRO A 519 -14.60 -20.20 41.68
C PRO A 519 -13.92 -21.25 40.78
N ILE A 520 -12.61 -21.14 40.62
CA ILE A 520 -11.77 -22.10 39.87
C ILE A 520 -10.70 -22.60 40.85
N ASN A 521 -10.87 -23.78 41.40
CA ASN A 521 -9.89 -24.33 42.32
C ASN A 521 -8.61 -24.79 41.55
N PRO A 522 -7.37 -24.42 41.97
CA PRO A 522 -6.99 -23.75 43.22
C PRO A 522 -6.89 -22.21 43.11
N VAL A 523 -7.33 -21.59 42.03
CA VAL A 523 -7.28 -20.12 41.85
C VAL A 523 -8.53 -19.54 42.51
N GLU A 524 -8.36 -18.74 43.58
CA GLU A 524 -9.48 -18.23 44.39
C GLU A 524 -10.46 -17.36 43.59
N SER A 525 -9.96 -16.53 42.67
CA SER A 525 -10.77 -15.72 41.78
C SER A 525 -9.97 -15.35 40.51
N ILE A 526 -10.65 -15.36 39.41
CA ILE A 526 -10.11 -14.87 38.14
C ILE A 526 -11.05 -13.81 37.56
N THR A 527 -10.49 -12.76 36.99
CA THR A 527 -11.28 -11.74 36.34
C THR A 527 -10.82 -11.56 34.89
N ILE A 528 -11.65 -10.94 34.12
CA ILE A 528 -11.34 -10.59 32.72
C ILE A 528 -11.56 -9.12 32.51
N SER A 529 -10.72 -8.55 31.68
CA SER A 529 -10.93 -7.23 31.10
C SER A 529 -11.37 -7.38 29.65
N THR A 530 -12.28 -6.52 29.21
CA THR A 530 -12.87 -6.62 27.88
C THR A 530 -12.92 -5.26 27.21
N GLY A 531 -12.42 -5.21 25.99
CA GLY A 531 -12.57 -4.06 25.12
C GLY A 531 -13.53 -4.37 23.99
N ILE A 532 -14.53 -3.51 23.78
CA ILE A 532 -15.64 -3.75 22.87
C ILE A 532 -15.66 -2.68 21.79
N SER A 533 -15.83 -3.11 20.55
CA SER A 533 -16.06 -2.23 19.42
C SER A 533 -17.17 -2.78 18.53
N ALA A 534 -17.83 -1.90 17.80
CA ALA A 534 -18.88 -2.26 16.86
C ALA A 534 -18.53 -1.79 15.45
N LYS A 535 -18.92 -2.57 14.47
CA LYS A 535 -18.76 -2.24 13.06
C LYS A 535 -19.60 -1.05 12.69
N SER A 536 -18.98 0.00 12.13
CA SER A 536 -19.65 1.09 11.42
C SER A 536 -19.40 0.96 9.91
N GLN A 537 -20.15 1.69 9.09
CA GLN A 537 -20.06 1.61 7.62
C GLN A 537 -18.65 1.87 7.06
N SER A 538 -17.81 2.60 7.77
CA SER A 538 -16.47 2.99 7.33
C SER A 538 -15.33 2.26 8.04
N THR A 539 -15.62 1.38 8.99
CA THR A 539 -14.59 0.74 9.83
C THR A 539 -14.08 -0.53 9.18
N SER A 540 -12.78 -0.62 8.90
CA SER A 540 -12.14 -1.87 8.47
C SER A 540 -12.06 -2.87 9.62
N ILE A 541 -11.91 -4.17 9.31
CA ILE A 541 -11.71 -5.21 10.34
C ILE A 541 -10.49 -4.90 11.21
N ASN A 542 -9.40 -4.46 10.60
CA ASN A 542 -8.18 -4.10 11.34
C ASN A 542 -8.41 -2.92 12.27
N GLU A 543 -9.18 -1.94 11.81
CA GLU A 543 -9.54 -0.80 12.63
C GLU A 543 -10.50 -1.19 13.76
N LEU A 544 -11.46 -2.06 13.48
CA LEU A 544 -12.38 -2.58 14.49
C LEU A 544 -11.63 -3.35 15.60
N LEU A 545 -10.69 -4.21 15.22
CA LEU A 545 -9.82 -4.91 16.15
C LEU A 545 -8.92 -3.95 16.94
N ARG A 546 -8.37 -2.92 16.29
CA ARG A 546 -7.59 -1.87 16.95
C ARG A 546 -8.41 -1.11 17.99
N GLN A 547 -9.66 -0.79 17.65
CA GLN A 547 -10.58 -0.11 18.56
C GLN A 547 -10.89 -0.97 19.80
N ALA A 548 -11.18 -2.24 19.60
CA ALA A 548 -11.38 -3.18 20.70
C ALA A 548 -10.13 -3.32 21.57
N ASP A 549 -8.93 -3.37 20.96
CA ASP A 549 -7.66 -3.44 21.69
C ASP A 549 -7.40 -2.19 22.53
N LEU A 550 -7.66 -1.00 22.00
CA LEU A 550 -7.55 0.25 22.75
C LEU A 550 -8.51 0.29 23.95
N ALA A 551 -9.75 -0.16 23.74
CA ALA A 551 -10.74 -0.25 24.81
C ALA A 551 -10.31 -1.29 25.88
N LEU A 552 -9.76 -2.41 25.45
CA LEU A 552 -9.20 -3.42 26.36
C LEU A 552 -8.02 -2.85 27.17
N TYR A 553 -7.13 -2.12 26.52
CA TYR A 553 -6.03 -1.43 27.20
C TYR A 553 -6.55 -0.45 28.27
N GLN A 554 -7.60 0.31 27.97
CA GLN A 554 -8.27 1.17 28.95
C GLN A 554 -8.87 0.38 30.09
N ALA A 555 -9.51 -0.75 29.81
CA ALA A 555 -10.05 -1.61 30.84
C ALA A 555 -8.95 -2.06 31.82
N LYS A 556 -7.80 -2.46 31.29
CA LYS A 556 -6.63 -2.86 32.08
C LYS A 556 -6.03 -1.71 32.88
N THR A 557 -5.90 -0.52 32.30
CA THR A 557 -5.27 0.65 32.99
C THR A 557 -6.17 1.28 34.04
N GLN A 558 -7.49 1.22 33.86
CA GLN A 558 -8.45 1.76 34.80
C GLN A 558 -8.74 0.85 35.99
N GLY A 559 -8.03 -0.26 36.15
CA GLY A 559 -8.13 -1.12 37.33
C GLY A 559 -8.68 -2.52 37.06
N ARG A 560 -8.74 -2.93 35.79
CA ARG A 560 -9.14 -4.27 35.35
C ARG A 560 -10.57 -4.67 35.74
N ASN A 561 -10.94 -5.94 35.55
CA ASN A 561 -12.24 -6.51 35.84
C ASN A 561 -13.42 -5.61 35.39
N ARG A 562 -13.38 -5.22 34.11
CA ARG A 562 -14.41 -4.34 33.52
C ARG A 562 -14.49 -4.50 32.02
N CYS A 563 -15.61 -4.10 31.48
CA CYS A 563 -15.82 -3.97 30.05
C CYS A 563 -15.79 -2.48 29.67
N ILE A 564 -15.06 -2.15 28.64
CA ILE A 564 -15.02 -0.79 28.09
C ILE A 564 -15.37 -0.84 26.62
N ILE A 565 -16.28 0.03 26.23
CA ILE A 565 -16.55 0.30 24.82
C ILE A 565 -15.57 1.34 24.29
N TRP A 566 -15.10 1.09 23.08
CA TRP A 566 -14.29 2.08 22.39
C TRP A 566 -15.07 3.38 22.13
N SER A 567 -14.46 4.51 22.40
CA SER A 567 -14.96 5.83 22.05
C SER A 567 -13.86 6.65 21.36
N SER A 568 -14.22 7.65 20.59
CA SER A 568 -13.25 8.52 19.89
C SER A 568 -12.27 9.23 20.83
N ASP A 569 -12.64 9.42 22.10
CA ASP A 569 -11.75 9.99 23.13
C ASP A 569 -10.66 8.99 23.56
N SER A 570 -10.82 7.72 23.25
CA SER A 570 -9.87 6.64 23.55
C SER A 570 -8.60 6.70 22.67
N ASP A 571 -8.62 7.40 21.55
CA ASP A 571 -7.49 7.52 20.61
C ASP A 571 -6.32 8.39 21.14
N GLN A 572 -6.52 9.13 22.21
CA GLN A 572 -5.47 9.97 22.81
C GLN A 572 -4.50 9.20 23.71
N LEU A 573 -4.78 7.96 24.04
CA LEU A 573 -3.92 7.11 24.85
C LEU A 573 -2.98 6.27 23.97
N LYS A 574 -1.80 6.83 23.68
CA LYS A 574 -0.72 6.05 23.03
C LYS A 574 -0.28 4.91 23.96
N ARG A 575 -0.32 3.66 23.48
CA ARG A 575 0.47 2.57 24.09
C ARG A 575 1.94 3.03 24.12
N PRO A 576 2.66 2.90 25.23
CA PRO A 576 4.12 2.87 25.18
C PRO A 576 4.51 1.69 24.27
N LEU A 577 5.34 1.96 23.28
CA LEU A 577 5.97 0.92 22.45
C LEU A 577 6.91 0.12 23.37
N ASP A 578 6.52 -1.10 23.74
CA ASP A 578 7.42 -2.14 24.23
C ASP A 578 7.89 -3.03 23.08
#